data_db0cf5dd53b698aba343f207d7c8f889
#
_entry.id   db0cf5dd53b698aba343f207d7c8f889
#
_cell.length_a   1.000
_cell.length_b   1.000
_cell.length_c   1.000
_cell.angle_alpha   90.00
_cell.angle_beta   90.00
_cell.angle_gamma   90.00
#
_symmetry.space_group_name_H-M   'P 1'
#
loop_
_entity.id
_entity.type
_entity.pdbx_description
1 polymer ?
#
loop_
_entity_poly.entity_id
_entity_poly.type
_entity_poly.pdbx_seq_one_letter_code
_entity_poly.pdbx_strand_id
1 'polypeptide(L)'
;MTQVRNPTGHTFYVADMNRAGVWLIDAATFRPTGFVRTGPDAHGLYPRRNARYLYVSNRGNGSITVIDFATRKIAATWRIPGGGSPDMGGVSPDGKVLWLSGRYNSVVYAISTVTGRLLAKIPVGVQPHGLCVWPQPGRYSLGHTGVTR
;
A
#
# COMPACT_ATOMS: atom_id res chain seq x y z
N MET A 1 -4.91 5.37 10.40
CA MET A 1 -5.77 4.87 9.31
C MET A 1 -5.31 5.53 8.01
N THR A 2 -4.88 4.75 7.04
CA THR A 2 -4.34 5.26 5.76
C THR A 2 -5.46 5.31 4.73
N GLN A 3 -5.52 6.37 3.94
CA GLN A 3 -6.54 6.54 2.90
C GLN A 3 -5.92 7.04 1.59
N VAL A 4 -6.51 6.64 0.49
CA VAL A 4 -6.13 7.04 -0.87
C VAL A 4 -7.39 7.22 -1.72
N ARG A 5 -7.41 8.24 -2.59
CA ARG A 5 -8.41 8.37 -3.63
C ARG A 5 -8.07 7.51 -4.85
N ASN A 6 -9.10 6.95 -5.49
CA ASN A 6 -8.91 6.32 -6.79
C ASN A 6 -8.57 7.36 -7.88
N PRO A 7 -8.08 6.93 -9.05
CA PRO A 7 -7.66 7.85 -10.13
C PRO A 7 -8.74 8.77 -10.66
N THR A 8 -10.01 8.37 -10.58
CA THR A 8 -11.16 9.20 -11.01
C THR A 8 -11.64 10.17 -9.95
N GLY A 9 -11.13 10.05 -8.70
CA GLY A 9 -11.52 10.90 -7.58
C GLY A 9 -12.87 10.56 -6.93
N HIS A 10 -13.58 9.54 -7.42
CA HIS A 10 -14.94 9.22 -6.93
C HIS A 10 -14.98 8.25 -5.75
N THR A 11 -13.88 7.59 -5.42
CA THR A 11 -13.84 6.59 -4.34
C THR A 11 -12.61 6.79 -3.47
N PHE A 12 -12.81 6.85 -2.16
CA PHE A 12 -11.73 6.69 -1.19
C PHE A 12 -11.55 5.22 -0.84
N TYR A 13 -10.31 4.79 -0.76
CA TYR A 13 -9.90 3.51 -0.20
C TYR A 13 -9.33 3.76 1.19
N VAL A 14 -9.87 3.10 2.21
CA VAL A 14 -9.54 3.34 3.62
C VAL A 14 -9.16 2.01 4.28
N ALA A 15 -7.92 1.88 4.73
CA ALA A 15 -7.46 0.67 5.40
C ALA A 15 -8.09 0.51 6.78
N ASP A 16 -8.57 -0.70 7.06
CA ASP A 16 -9.11 -1.11 8.35
C ASP A 16 -8.34 -2.32 8.88
N MET A 17 -7.49 -2.07 9.85
CA MET A 17 -6.64 -3.09 10.46
C MET A 17 -7.48 -4.17 11.17
N ASN A 18 -8.52 -3.77 11.89
CA ASN A 18 -9.34 -4.66 12.69
C ASN A 18 -10.18 -5.61 11.83
N ARG A 19 -10.63 -5.13 10.67
CA ARG A 19 -11.42 -5.93 9.73
C ARG A 19 -10.58 -6.62 8.66
N ALA A 20 -9.28 -6.41 8.69
CA ALA A 20 -8.33 -7.03 7.76
C ALA A 20 -8.63 -6.71 6.28
N GLY A 21 -8.85 -5.44 5.97
CA GLY A 21 -9.20 -5.06 4.61
C GLY A 21 -9.30 -3.57 4.38
N VAL A 22 -9.94 -3.22 3.29
CA VAL A 22 -10.06 -1.85 2.80
C VAL A 22 -11.51 -1.51 2.49
N TRP A 23 -12.01 -0.45 3.11
CA TRP A 23 -13.30 0.15 2.79
C TRP A 23 -13.23 0.95 1.50
N LEU A 24 -14.29 0.87 0.71
CA LEU A 24 -14.56 1.75 -0.41
C LEU A 24 -15.63 2.75 0.02
N ILE A 25 -15.28 4.04 0.01
CA ILE A 25 -16.16 5.14 0.43
C ILE A 25 -16.43 6.01 -0.79
N ASP A 26 -17.68 6.28 -1.06
CA ASP A 26 -18.07 7.22 -2.12
C ASP A 26 -17.63 8.64 -1.75
N ALA A 27 -16.97 9.35 -2.67
CA ALA A 27 -16.36 10.65 -2.40
C ALA A 27 -17.35 11.81 -2.38
N ALA A 28 -18.56 11.62 -2.90
CA ALA A 28 -19.60 12.63 -2.90
C ALA A 28 -20.51 12.51 -1.68
N THR A 29 -20.89 11.27 -1.35
CA THR A 29 -21.84 11.01 -0.27
C THR A 29 -21.19 10.64 1.06
N PHE A 30 -19.88 10.36 1.05
CA PHE A 30 -19.08 9.86 2.19
C PHE A 30 -19.63 8.56 2.81
N ARG A 31 -20.36 7.77 2.05
CA ARG A 31 -20.93 6.50 2.52
C ARG A 31 -20.10 5.32 2.04
N PRO A 32 -19.98 4.26 2.86
CA PRO A 32 -19.38 3.01 2.42
C PRO A 32 -20.17 2.40 1.26
N THR A 33 -19.47 2.01 0.19
CA THR A 33 -20.05 1.35 -0.98
C THR A 33 -19.55 -0.08 -1.17
N GLY A 34 -18.54 -0.49 -0.40
CA GLY A 34 -17.99 -1.83 -0.46
C GLY A 34 -16.82 -2.04 0.50
N PHE A 35 -16.38 -3.29 0.57
CA PHE A 35 -15.24 -3.71 1.38
C PHE A 35 -14.45 -4.79 0.64
N VAL A 36 -13.14 -4.66 0.59
CA VAL A 36 -12.22 -5.65 0.02
C VAL A 36 -11.39 -6.24 1.16
N ARG A 37 -11.59 -7.54 1.46
CA ARG A 37 -10.76 -8.24 2.44
C ARG A 37 -9.39 -8.50 1.85
N THR A 38 -8.32 -7.97 2.46
CA THR A 38 -6.94 -8.07 1.96
C THR A 38 -6.07 -8.99 2.80
N GLY A 39 -5.92 -8.70 4.06
CA GLY A 39 -5.14 -9.48 5.01
C GLY A 39 -5.09 -8.79 6.38
N PRO A 40 -4.63 -9.52 7.42
CA PRO A 40 -4.59 -9.00 8.78
C PRO A 40 -3.70 -7.76 8.88
N ASP A 41 -4.13 -6.81 9.71
CA ASP A 41 -3.46 -5.51 9.91
C ASP A 41 -3.25 -4.75 8.59
N ALA A 42 -4.26 -4.68 7.73
CA ALA A 42 -4.22 -3.85 6.52
C ALA A 42 -3.91 -2.39 6.89
N HIS A 43 -2.80 -1.83 6.34
CA HIS A 43 -2.29 -0.55 6.84
C HIS A 43 -1.94 0.44 5.74
N GLY A 44 -0.86 0.24 5.00
CA GLY A 44 -0.37 1.17 3.97
C GLY A 44 -1.11 1.01 2.63
N LEU A 45 -1.41 2.11 1.98
CA LEU A 45 -2.10 2.18 0.70
C LEU A 45 -1.27 2.99 -0.30
N TYR A 46 -0.76 2.34 -1.37
CA TYR A 46 0.15 2.96 -2.33
C TYR A 46 -0.31 2.73 -3.77
N PRO A 47 -0.79 3.77 -4.47
CA PRO A 47 -1.15 3.65 -5.89
C PRO A 47 0.08 3.35 -6.74
N ARG A 48 -0.09 2.45 -7.70
CA ARG A 48 0.90 2.26 -8.78
C ARG A 48 1.02 3.53 -9.61
N ARG A 49 2.22 3.85 -10.12
CA ARG A 49 2.48 5.08 -10.89
C ARG A 49 1.55 5.27 -12.11
N ASN A 50 1.13 4.20 -12.75
CA ASN A 50 0.15 4.26 -13.85
C ASN A 50 -1.31 4.28 -13.38
N ALA A 51 -1.54 4.38 -12.08
CA ALA A 51 -2.87 4.44 -11.45
C ALA A 51 -3.80 3.26 -11.78
N ARG A 52 -3.26 2.12 -12.22
CA ARG A 52 -4.05 0.92 -12.49
C ARG A 52 -4.32 0.11 -11.22
N TYR A 53 -3.34 0.03 -10.33
CA TYR A 53 -3.40 -0.82 -9.15
C TYR A 53 -3.14 -0.02 -7.86
N LEU A 54 -3.68 -0.54 -6.77
CA LEU A 54 -3.42 -0.12 -5.40
C LEU A 54 -2.71 -1.26 -4.66
N TYR A 55 -1.56 -0.97 -4.08
CA TYR A 55 -0.84 -1.88 -3.17
C TYR A 55 -1.31 -1.65 -1.75
N VAL A 56 -1.68 -2.71 -1.05
CA VAL A 56 -2.11 -2.69 0.35
C VAL A 56 -1.14 -3.53 1.17
N SER A 57 -0.43 -2.91 2.11
CA SER A 57 0.41 -3.66 3.04
C SER A 57 -0.44 -4.32 4.12
N ASN A 58 -0.26 -5.64 4.32
CA ASN A 58 -0.92 -6.41 5.37
C ASN A 58 0.15 -6.79 6.41
N ARG A 59 0.24 -5.97 7.42
CA ARG A 59 1.32 -6.01 8.41
C ARG A 59 1.30 -7.28 9.26
N GLY A 60 0.12 -7.83 9.51
CA GLY A 60 -0.04 -8.98 10.40
C GLY A 60 0.40 -10.33 9.81
N ASN A 61 0.65 -10.42 8.49
CA ASN A 61 1.05 -11.67 7.85
C ASN A 61 2.13 -11.55 6.78
N GLY A 62 2.74 -10.38 6.67
CA GLY A 62 3.83 -10.16 5.70
C GLY A 62 3.40 -10.27 4.25
N SER A 63 2.23 -9.77 3.90
CA SER A 63 1.75 -9.79 2.52
C SER A 63 1.43 -8.41 1.98
N ILE A 64 1.39 -8.30 0.66
CA ILE A 64 0.93 -7.13 -0.07
C ILE A 64 -0.21 -7.56 -0.99
N THR A 65 -1.38 -6.98 -0.81
CA THR A 65 -2.53 -7.21 -1.71
C THR A 65 -2.52 -6.16 -2.81
N VAL A 66 -2.72 -6.60 -4.04
CA VAL A 66 -2.82 -5.74 -5.22
C VAL A 66 -4.29 -5.67 -5.62
N ILE A 67 -4.89 -4.48 -5.53
CA ILE A 67 -6.28 -4.23 -5.93
C ILE A 67 -6.26 -3.50 -7.28
N ASP A 68 -7.04 -3.98 -8.24
CA ASP A 68 -7.27 -3.28 -9.50
C ASP A 68 -8.34 -2.20 -9.27
N PHE A 69 -8.02 -0.95 -9.59
CA PHE A 69 -8.92 0.19 -9.39
C PHE A 69 -10.18 0.14 -10.28
N ALA A 70 -10.07 -0.42 -11.48
CA ALA A 70 -11.19 -0.47 -12.40
C ALA A 70 -12.23 -1.51 -11.97
N THR A 71 -11.77 -2.69 -11.59
CA THR A 71 -12.66 -3.80 -11.20
C THR A 71 -12.98 -3.81 -9.71
N ARG A 72 -12.21 -3.08 -8.90
CA ARG A 72 -12.28 -3.06 -7.41
C ARG A 72 -12.06 -4.44 -6.78
N LYS A 73 -11.36 -5.33 -7.49
CA LYS A 73 -11.07 -6.71 -7.06
C LYS A 73 -9.58 -6.91 -6.82
N ILE A 74 -9.26 -7.94 -6.07
CA ILE A 74 -7.88 -8.38 -5.87
C ILE A 74 -7.37 -8.97 -7.19
N ALA A 75 -6.27 -8.39 -7.70
CA ALA A 75 -5.55 -8.87 -8.88
C ALA A 75 -4.43 -9.85 -8.50
N ALA A 76 -3.79 -9.64 -7.33
CA ALA A 76 -2.72 -10.51 -6.83
C ALA A 76 -2.54 -10.33 -5.32
N THR A 77 -1.89 -11.31 -4.69
CA THR A 77 -1.36 -11.19 -3.32
C THR A 77 0.08 -11.67 -3.33
N TRP A 78 1.01 -10.79 -2.96
CA TRP A 78 2.43 -11.09 -2.84
C TRP A 78 2.76 -11.41 -1.39
N ARG A 79 3.67 -12.33 -1.16
CA ARG A 79 4.10 -12.72 0.19
C ARG A 79 5.59 -12.47 0.36
N ILE A 80 5.97 -11.87 1.47
CA ILE A 80 7.36 -11.72 1.87
C ILE A 80 7.86 -13.10 2.33
N PRO A 81 8.92 -13.66 1.72
CA PRO A 81 9.50 -14.93 2.15
C PRO A 81 9.87 -14.91 3.65
N GLY A 82 9.43 -15.92 4.38
CA GLY A 82 9.59 -15.99 5.83
C GLY A 82 8.68 -15.06 6.64
N GLY A 83 7.71 -14.40 5.98
CA GLY A 83 6.82 -13.45 6.63
C GLY A 83 7.45 -12.08 6.83
N GLY A 84 6.75 -11.22 7.59
CA GLY A 84 7.21 -9.87 7.89
C GLY A 84 6.09 -8.96 8.35
N SER A 85 6.42 -7.70 8.55
CA SER A 85 5.47 -6.68 9.00
C SER A 85 5.54 -5.43 8.11
N PRO A 86 5.22 -5.54 6.79
CA PRO A 86 5.27 -4.41 5.88
C PRO A 86 4.29 -3.33 6.33
N ASP A 87 4.81 -2.15 6.59
CA ASP A 87 4.05 -1.05 7.19
C ASP A 87 3.92 0.12 6.23
N MET A 88 4.72 1.16 6.37
CA MET A 88 4.61 2.39 5.61
C MET A 88 5.76 2.56 4.61
N GLY A 89 5.50 3.30 3.52
CA GLY A 89 6.52 3.55 2.52
C GLY A 89 6.00 4.24 1.27
N GLY A 90 6.43 3.78 0.11
CA GLY A 90 6.03 4.37 -1.17
C GLY A 90 6.61 3.64 -2.37
N VAL A 91 6.10 3.99 -3.53
CA VAL A 91 6.57 3.48 -4.82
C VAL A 91 7.69 4.36 -5.36
N SER A 92 8.77 3.76 -5.86
CA SER A 92 9.88 4.49 -6.49
C SER A 92 9.41 5.38 -7.65
N PRO A 93 10.18 6.44 -8.02
CA PRO A 93 9.79 7.35 -9.10
C PRO A 93 9.55 6.64 -10.43
N ASP A 94 10.34 5.63 -10.75
CA ASP A 94 10.20 4.82 -11.97
C ASP A 94 9.07 3.77 -11.88
N GLY A 95 8.41 3.67 -10.72
CA GLY A 95 7.32 2.75 -10.46
C GLY A 95 7.71 1.28 -10.31
N LYS A 96 9.01 0.94 -10.28
CA LYS A 96 9.46 -0.45 -10.31
C LYS A 96 9.63 -1.10 -8.94
N VAL A 97 9.78 -0.30 -7.89
CA VAL A 97 10.02 -0.80 -6.53
C VAL A 97 9.00 -0.20 -5.56
N LEU A 98 8.36 -1.06 -4.78
CA LEU A 98 7.60 -0.69 -3.59
C LEU A 98 8.53 -0.84 -2.38
N TRP A 99 8.78 0.28 -1.71
CA TRP A 99 9.57 0.36 -0.50
C TRP A 99 8.65 0.39 0.71
N LEU A 100 8.87 -0.48 1.68
CA LEU A 100 8.07 -0.54 2.91
C LEU A 100 8.96 -0.71 4.13
N SER A 101 8.70 0.05 5.19
CA SER A 101 9.25 -0.26 6.50
C SER A 101 8.70 -1.58 7.01
N GLY A 102 9.52 -2.36 7.69
CA GLY A 102 9.15 -3.60 8.36
C GLY A 102 9.13 -3.40 9.87
N ARG A 103 8.05 -2.80 10.37
CA ARG A 103 7.97 -2.23 11.72
C ARG A 103 8.45 -3.17 12.82
N TYR A 104 7.96 -4.40 12.85
CA TYR A 104 8.28 -5.36 13.92
C TYR A 104 9.48 -6.26 13.59
N ASN A 105 10.09 -6.06 12.42
CA ASN A 105 11.25 -6.83 11.96
C ASN A 105 12.54 -6.00 11.88
N SER A 106 12.47 -4.70 12.21
CA SER A 106 13.61 -3.77 12.15
C SER A 106 14.33 -3.77 10.79
N VAL A 107 13.53 -3.70 9.72
CA VAL A 107 14.03 -3.76 8.33
C VAL A 107 13.31 -2.76 7.45
N VAL A 108 13.85 -2.55 6.25
CA VAL A 108 13.15 -2.00 5.08
C VAL A 108 13.07 -3.07 4.01
N TYR A 109 11.90 -3.25 3.43
CA TYR A 109 11.68 -4.15 2.29
C TYR A 109 11.71 -3.37 0.98
N ALA A 110 12.41 -3.90 -0.01
CA ALA A 110 12.29 -3.50 -1.41
C ALA A 110 11.59 -4.61 -2.18
N ILE A 111 10.46 -4.33 -2.81
CA ILE A 111 9.61 -5.31 -3.49
C ILE A 111 9.41 -4.88 -4.94
N SER A 112 9.66 -5.80 -5.89
CA SER A 112 9.40 -5.52 -7.30
C SER A 112 7.90 -5.34 -7.55
N THR A 113 7.50 -4.21 -8.11
CA THR A 113 6.11 -3.97 -8.52
C THR A 113 5.73 -4.72 -9.81
N VAL A 114 6.72 -5.26 -10.51
CA VAL A 114 6.50 -6.04 -11.74
C VAL A 114 6.20 -7.50 -11.40
N THR A 115 6.98 -8.08 -10.50
CA THR A 115 6.91 -9.52 -10.20
C THR A 115 6.32 -9.83 -8.83
N GLY A 116 6.21 -8.85 -7.93
CA GLY A 116 5.81 -9.04 -6.54
C GLY A 116 6.89 -9.69 -5.66
N ARG A 117 8.10 -9.92 -6.19
CA ARG A 117 9.18 -10.59 -5.46
C ARG A 117 9.92 -9.62 -4.56
N LEU A 118 10.35 -10.10 -3.39
CA LEU A 118 11.27 -9.39 -2.52
C LEU A 118 12.63 -9.26 -3.23
N LEU A 119 13.09 -8.02 -3.38
CA LEU A 119 14.40 -7.68 -3.97
C LEU A 119 15.48 -7.55 -2.89
N ALA A 120 15.11 -6.93 -1.76
CA ALA A 120 16.01 -6.75 -0.63
C ALA A 120 15.25 -6.68 0.69
N LYS A 121 15.93 -7.11 1.75
CA LYS A 121 15.53 -6.96 3.15
C LYS A 121 16.70 -6.30 3.87
N ILE A 122 16.57 -5.03 4.18
CA ILE A 122 17.67 -4.18 4.65
C ILE A 122 17.50 -3.97 6.15
N PRO A 123 18.45 -4.44 7.00
CA PRO A 123 18.42 -4.15 8.44
C PRO A 123 18.51 -2.65 8.73
N VAL A 124 17.69 -2.18 9.65
CA VAL A 124 17.66 -0.79 10.11
C VAL A 124 17.44 -0.74 11.63
N GLY A 125 17.25 0.46 12.19
CA GLY A 125 16.95 0.64 13.60
C GLY A 125 15.63 0.01 14.04
N VAL A 126 15.38 0.01 15.35
CA VAL A 126 14.23 -0.64 15.97
C VAL A 126 12.93 0.08 15.59
N GLN A 127 11.91 -0.70 15.23
CA GLN A 127 10.56 -0.26 14.91
C GLN A 127 10.47 0.87 13.86
N PRO A 128 11.08 0.73 12.68
CA PRO A 128 10.94 1.73 11.63
C PRO A 128 9.46 1.84 11.25
N HIS A 129 8.92 3.06 11.28
CA HIS A 129 7.50 3.28 10.98
C HIS A 129 7.30 4.06 9.69
N GLY A 130 7.66 5.33 9.68
CA GLY A 130 7.54 6.18 8.50
C GLY A 130 8.69 5.95 7.52
N LEU A 131 8.38 5.84 6.24
CA LEU A 131 9.35 5.79 5.16
C LEU A 131 8.88 6.70 4.04
N CYS A 132 9.67 7.71 3.69
CA CYS A 132 9.43 8.57 2.54
C CYS A 132 10.33 8.14 1.39
N VAL A 133 9.75 7.94 0.22
CA VAL A 133 10.48 7.65 -1.01
C VAL A 133 10.58 8.92 -1.84
N TRP A 134 11.78 9.40 -2.09
CA TRP A 134 12.04 10.62 -2.83
C TRP A 134 12.89 10.34 -4.08
N PRO A 135 12.72 11.08 -5.18
CA PRO A 135 11.65 12.06 -5.45
C PRO A 135 10.29 11.39 -5.69
N GLN A 136 9.21 12.11 -5.37
CA GLN A 136 7.85 11.69 -5.68
C GLN A 136 7.38 12.45 -6.93
N PRO A 137 7.27 11.79 -8.09
CA PRO A 137 6.71 12.41 -9.27
C PRO A 137 5.21 12.64 -9.08
N GLY A 138 4.76 13.80 -9.50
CA GLY A 138 3.35 14.16 -9.45
C GLY A 138 3.10 15.51 -8.80
N ARG A 139 1.95 16.10 -9.17
CA ARG A 139 1.56 17.44 -8.74
C ARG A 139 0.61 17.44 -7.54
N TYR A 140 -0.15 16.36 -7.37
CA TYR A 140 -1.19 16.30 -6.36
C TYR A 140 -0.90 15.19 -5.35
N SER A 141 -1.10 15.48 -4.07
CA SER A 141 -1.07 14.46 -3.03
C SER A 141 -2.27 13.52 -3.18
N LEU A 142 -2.00 12.21 -3.13
CA LEU A 142 -3.03 11.18 -3.19
C LEU A 142 -3.41 10.62 -1.82
N GLY A 143 -2.80 11.12 -0.78
CA GLY A 143 -3.06 10.65 0.58
C GLY A 143 -1.88 10.84 1.52
N HIS A 144 -1.83 9.99 2.53
CA HIS A 144 -0.89 10.01 3.62
C HIS A 144 0.56 9.78 3.16
N THR A 145 1.54 10.37 3.87
CA THR A 145 2.99 10.19 3.64
C THR A 145 3.56 10.70 2.32
N GLY A 146 3.00 11.79 1.77
CA GLY A 146 3.59 12.46 0.62
C GLY A 146 3.52 11.67 -0.69
N VAL A 147 2.60 10.72 -0.81
CA VAL A 147 2.33 10.06 -2.09
C VAL A 147 1.71 11.06 -3.04
N THR A 148 2.37 11.33 -4.17
CA THR A 148 1.93 12.29 -5.17
C THR A 148 1.74 11.66 -6.55
N ARG A 149 0.92 12.29 -7.36
CA ARG A 149 0.66 11.97 -8.75
C ARG A 149 0.58 13.20 -9.65
#